data_51309422bb63d67b3296ef198f5eb423
#
_entry.id   51309422bb63d67b3296ef198f5eb423
#
_cell.length_a   1.000
_cell.length_b   1.000
_cell.length_c   1.000
_cell.angle_alpha   90.00
_cell.angle_beta   90.00
_cell.angle_gamma   90.00
#
_symmetry.space_group_name_H-M   'P 1'
#
loop_
_entity.id
_entity.type
_entity.pdbx_description
1 polymer ?
#
loop_
_entity_poly.entity_id
_entity_poly.type
_entity_poly.pdbx_seq_one_letter_code
_entity_poly.pdbx_strand_id
1 'polypeptide(L)'
;MILGIGSDLVDIRRIEKSIARHGERFVQRIFTDVEQERAESRRGRIASYAKRFAAKEACSKALGCGIAEGVFWRDMGVVNLPGGRPTMQLTGGAAKRLAAMLPDGHRAVVHLTITDDFPLAQAFVIIEALSVE
;
A
#
# COMPACT_ATOMS: atom_id res chain seq x y z
N MET A 1 7.16 -8.47 17.72
CA MET A 1 7.39 -7.05 18.08
C MET A 1 6.83 -6.17 16.99
N ILE A 2 6.03 -5.20 17.34
CA ILE A 2 5.48 -4.24 16.37
C ILE A 2 6.52 -3.18 16.06
N LEU A 3 6.87 -3.02 14.79
CA LEU A 3 7.83 -2.02 14.33
C LEU A 3 7.16 -0.73 13.86
N GLY A 4 5.97 -0.82 13.33
CA GLY A 4 5.28 0.35 12.81
C GLY A 4 3.80 0.08 12.60
N ILE A 5 3.04 1.16 12.62
CA ILE A 5 1.60 1.13 12.42
C ILE A 5 1.23 2.34 11.57
N GLY A 6 0.31 2.16 10.64
CA GLY A 6 -0.15 3.25 9.81
C GLY A 6 -1.59 3.04 9.40
N SER A 7 -2.30 4.14 9.24
CA SER A 7 -3.66 4.11 8.68
C SER A 7 -3.83 5.31 7.76
N ASP A 8 -4.73 5.17 6.81
CA ASP A 8 -5.06 6.25 5.91
C ASP A 8 -6.52 6.17 5.49
N LEU A 9 -7.13 7.32 5.35
CA LEU A 9 -8.50 7.47 4.92
C LEU A 9 -8.51 8.40 3.71
N VAL A 10 -9.09 7.95 2.59
CA VAL A 10 -9.13 8.74 1.36
C VAL A 10 -10.56 8.85 0.85
N ASP A 11 -10.90 10.01 0.31
CA ASP A 11 -12.16 10.20 -0.40
C ASP A 11 -11.98 9.64 -1.82
N ILE A 12 -12.80 8.65 -2.16
CA ILE A 12 -12.75 7.98 -3.47
C ILE A 12 -12.89 8.99 -4.61
N ARG A 13 -13.68 10.04 -4.41
CA ARG A 13 -13.90 11.07 -5.42
C ARG A 13 -12.63 11.86 -5.73
N ARG A 14 -11.71 11.98 -4.78
CA ARG A 14 -10.38 12.59 -5.01
C ARG A 14 -9.57 11.79 -6.02
N ILE A 15 -9.58 10.47 -5.86
CA ILE A 15 -8.87 9.57 -6.77
C ILE A 15 -9.52 9.60 -8.16
N GLU A 16 -10.85 9.61 -8.20
CA GLU A 16 -11.58 9.74 -9.46
C GLU A 16 -11.20 11.01 -10.22
N LYS A 17 -11.13 12.14 -9.52
CA LYS A 17 -10.73 13.43 -10.12
C LYS A 17 -9.29 13.38 -10.62
N SER A 18 -8.38 12.79 -9.86
CA SER A 18 -6.98 12.66 -10.26
C SER A 18 -6.83 11.82 -11.52
N ILE A 19 -7.55 10.70 -11.60
CA ILE A 19 -7.52 9.84 -12.78
C ILE A 19 -8.17 10.55 -13.97
N ALA A 20 -9.29 11.24 -13.78
CA ALA A 20 -9.95 12.00 -14.85
C ALA A 20 -9.05 13.11 -15.40
N ARG A 21 -8.30 13.78 -14.51
CA ARG A 21 -7.44 14.91 -14.86
C ARG A 21 -6.12 14.49 -15.51
N HIS A 22 -5.48 13.43 -14.99
CA HIS A 22 -4.12 13.03 -15.38
C HIS A 22 -4.06 11.69 -16.11
N GLY A 23 -5.13 10.89 -16.06
CA GLY A 23 -5.23 9.63 -16.79
C GLY A 23 -4.14 8.63 -16.44
N GLU A 24 -3.58 8.02 -17.49
CA GLU A 24 -2.54 6.99 -17.37
C GLU A 24 -1.29 7.48 -16.61
N ARG A 25 -0.97 8.75 -16.68
CA ARG A 25 0.22 9.29 -15.99
C ARG A 25 0.08 9.13 -14.47
N PHE A 26 -1.10 9.40 -13.93
CA PHE A 26 -1.38 9.21 -12.52
C PHE A 26 -1.31 7.73 -12.13
N VAL A 27 -1.99 6.89 -12.91
CA VAL A 27 -2.05 5.44 -12.66
C VAL A 27 -0.67 4.80 -12.72
N GLN A 28 0.11 5.11 -13.77
CA GLN A 28 1.44 4.53 -13.94
C GLN A 28 2.43 5.00 -12.88
N ARG A 29 2.30 6.21 -12.42
CA ARG A 29 3.20 6.76 -11.39
C ARG A 29 3.01 6.11 -10.03
N ILE A 30 1.78 5.75 -9.69
CA ILE A 30 1.42 5.34 -8.33
C ILE A 30 1.26 3.84 -8.19
N PHE A 31 0.61 3.19 -9.16
CA PHE A 31 0.19 1.81 -9.02
C PHE A 31 1.08 0.85 -9.79
N THR A 32 1.35 -0.31 -9.17
CA THR A 32 2.10 -1.39 -9.80
C THR A 32 1.26 -2.04 -10.90
N ASP A 33 1.92 -2.80 -11.78
CA ASP A 33 1.21 -3.53 -12.84
C ASP A 33 0.19 -4.51 -12.28
N VAL A 34 0.53 -5.18 -11.18
CA VAL A 34 -0.38 -6.11 -10.49
C VAL A 34 -1.62 -5.38 -9.97
N GLU A 35 -1.43 -4.22 -9.37
CA GLU A 35 -2.55 -3.40 -8.88
C GLU A 35 -3.45 -2.91 -10.00
N GLN A 36 -2.85 -2.48 -11.10
CA GLN A 36 -3.60 -2.03 -12.27
C GLN A 36 -4.42 -3.17 -12.86
N GLU A 37 -3.83 -4.34 -13.05
CA GLU A 37 -4.53 -5.50 -13.56
C GLU A 37 -5.73 -5.85 -12.67
N ARG A 38 -5.55 -5.82 -11.36
CA ARG A 38 -6.62 -6.12 -10.41
C ARG A 38 -7.76 -5.11 -10.49
N ALA A 39 -7.42 -3.81 -10.53
CA ALA A 39 -8.42 -2.74 -10.57
C ALA A 39 -9.18 -2.72 -11.89
N GLU A 40 -8.48 -2.93 -13.01
CA GLU A 40 -9.10 -2.87 -14.34
C GLU A 40 -9.96 -4.09 -14.67
N SER A 41 -9.72 -5.23 -14.01
CA SER A 41 -10.44 -6.47 -14.28
C SER A 41 -11.76 -6.61 -13.51
N ARG A 42 -12.10 -5.66 -12.66
CA ARG A 42 -13.24 -5.76 -11.75
C ARG A 42 -14.15 -4.55 -11.80
N ARG A 43 -15.37 -4.72 -11.31
CA ARG A 43 -16.26 -3.60 -11.05
C ARG A 43 -15.67 -2.76 -9.91
N GLY A 44 -16.01 -1.48 -9.88
CA GLY A 44 -15.50 -0.59 -8.85
C GLY A 44 -14.03 -0.24 -9.05
N ARG A 45 -13.65 0.00 -10.29
CA ARG A 45 -12.28 0.38 -10.69
C ARG A 45 -11.72 1.50 -9.81
N ILE A 46 -12.48 2.58 -9.66
CA ILE A 46 -12.01 3.75 -8.89
C ILE A 46 -11.87 3.41 -7.40
N ALA A 47 -12.85 2.71 -6.83
CA ALA A 47 -12.78 2.29 -5.42
C ALA A 47 -11.59 1.35 -5.19
N SER A 48 -11.27 0.48 -6.14
CA SER A 48 -10.12 -0.40 -6.07
C SER A 48 -8.81 0.39 -6.03
N TYR A 49 -8.66 1.39 -6.89
CA TYR A 49 -7.49 2.28 -6.87
C TYR A 49 -7.42 3.07 -5.56
N ALA A 50 -8.54 3.59 -5.09
CA ALA A 50 -8.58 4.37 -3.85
C ALA A 50 -8.14 3.55 -2.63
N LYS A 51 -8.59 2.30 -2.51
CA LYS A 51 -8.16 1.41 -1.42
C LYS A 51 -6.65 1.16 -1.49
N ARG A 52 -6.11 0.96 -2.67
CA ARG A 52 -4.68 0.72 -2.87
C ARG A 52 -3.84 1.96 -2.62
N PHE A 53 -4.35 3.12 -3.01
CA PHE A 53 -3.73 4.40 -2.67
C PHE A 53 -3.64 4.56 -1.15
N ALA A 54 -4.75 4.32 -0.44
CA ALA A 54 -4.78 4.38 1.02
C ALA A 54 -3.79 3.39 1.65
N ALA A 55 -3.65 2.19 1.07
CA ALA A 55 -2.71 1.18 1.55
C ALA A 55 -1.25 1.68 1.46
N LYS A 56 -0.89 2.35 0.37
CA LYS A 56 0.46 2.90 0.18
C LYS A 56 0.74 4.01 1.19
N GLU A 57 -0.20 4.90 1.39
CA GLU A 57 -0.08 5.97 2.39
C GLU A 57 0.05 5.37 3.80
N ALA A 58 -0.79 4.40 4.14
CA ALA A 58 -0.73 3.73 5.44
C ALA A 58 0.62 3.01 5.63
N CYS A 59 1.11 2.34 4.59
CA CYS A 59 2.40 1.66 4.62
C CYS A 59 3.55 2.64 4.84
N SER A 60 3.54 3.78 4.16
CA SER A 60 4.57 4.81 4.33
C SER A 60 4.58 5.36 5.75
N LYS A 61 3.42 5.53 6.36
CA LYS A 61 3.31 5.94 7.77
C LYS A 61 3.88 4.87 8.69
N ALA A 62 3.59 3.61 8.43
CA ALA A 62 4.14 2.50 9.21
C ALA A 62 5.66 2.40 9.09
N LEU A 63 6.22 2.76 7.93
CA LEU A 63 7.66 2.84 7.72
C LEU A 63 8.28 4.10 8.36
N GLY A 64 7.44 5.06 8.77
CA GLY A 64 7.89 6.25 9.45
C GLY A 64 8.53 7.31 8.57
N CYS A 65 8.36 7.23 7.25
CA CYS A 65 9.06 8.13 6.32
C CYS A 65 8.16 8.93 5.40
N GLY A 66 6.89 8.51 5.24
CA GLY A 66 6.05 9.10 4.20
C GLY A 66 6.57 8.77 2.80
N ILE A 67 5.97 9.37 1.78
CA ILE A 67 6.40 9.20 0.38
C ILE A 67 7.51 10.21 0.11
N ALA A 68 8.72 9.87 0.51
CA ALA A 68 9.90 10.72 0.40
C ALA A 68 11.16 9.89 0.66
N GLU A 69 12.33 10.52 0.53
CA GLU A 69 13.62 9.93 0.92
C GLU A 69 13.90 8.58 0.24
N GLY A 70 13.58 8.48 -1.06
CA GLY A 70 13.85 7.29 -1.83
C GLY A 70 12.76 6.22 -1.75
N VAL A 71 11.67 6.49 -1.05
CA VAL A 71 10.49 5.60 -1.01
C VAL A 71 9.46 6.12 -1.99
N PHE A 72 9.11 5.30 -2.98
CA PHE A 72 8.20 5.66 -4.04
C PHE A 72 6.90 4.86 -3.95
N TRP A 73 5.85 5.41 -4.55
CA TRP A 73 4.52 4.78 -4.57
C TRP A 73 4.57 3.32 -5.04
N ARG A 74 5.28 3.05 -6.14
CA ARG A 74 5.33 1.71 -6.75
C ARG A 74 6.19 0.72 -5.95
N ASP A 75 6.95 1.20 -4.98
CA ASP A 75 7.73 0.33 -4.09
C ASP A 75 6.86 -0.39 -3.06
N MET A 76 5.62 0.06 -2.90
CA MET A 76 4.68 -0.48 -1.92
C MET A 76 3.46 -1.04 -2.66
N GLY A 77 3.56 -2.27 -3.13
CA GLY A 77 2.51 -2.89 -3.92
C GLY A 77 1.54 -3.71 -3.08
N VAL A 78 0.24 -3.55 -3.34
CA VAL A 78 -0.78 -4.43 -2.77
C VAL A 78 -0.89 -5.66 -3.66
N VAL A 79 -0.70 -6.83 -3.07
CA VAL A 79 -0.86 -8.11 -3.74
C VAL A 79 -1.82 -8.98 -2.92
N ASN A 80 -2.39 -10.00 -3.53
CA ASN A 80 -3.29 -10.91 -2.84
C ASN A 80 -2.59 -12.25 -2.64
N LEU A 81 -2.67 -12.75 -1.40
CA LEU A 81 -2.19 -14.09 -1.07
C LEU A 81 -3.14 -15.14 -1.67
N PRO A 82 -2.71 -16.40 -1.80
CA PRO A 82 -3.62 -17.48 -2.12
C PRO A 82 -4.79 -17.46 -1.13
N GLY A 83 -6.02 -17.50 -1.61
CA GLY A 83 -7.21 -17.33 -0.78
C GLY A 83 -7.76 -15.92 -0.76
N GLY A 84 -7.06 -14.94 -1.34
CA GLY A 84 -7.57 -13.60 -1.60
C GLY A 84 -7.23 -12.52 -0.60
N ARG A 85 -6.65 -12.87 0.56
CA ARG A 85 -6.28 -11.88 1.57
C ARG A 85 -5.20 -10.93 1.04
N PRO A 86 -5.38 -9.60 1.17
CA PRO A 86 -4.38 -8.66 0.70
C PRO A 86 -3.16 -8.60 1.63
N THR A 87 -2.02 -8.31 1.04
CA THR A 87 -0.79 -8.00 1.77
C THR A 87 0.02 -6.98 0.96
N MET A 88 1.10 -6.48 1.54
CA MET A 88 2.00 -5.55 0.86
C MET A 88 3.27 -6.29 0.43
N GLN A 89 3.70 -6.01 -0.79
CA GLN A 89 5.02 -6.41 -1.29
C GLN A 89 5.87 -5.14 -1.40
N LEU A 90 6.95 -5.09 -0.63
CA LEU A 90 7.84 -3.94 -0.62
C LEU A 90 9.06 -4.24 -1.48
N THR A 91 9.42 -3.25 -2.31
CA THR A 91 10.60 -3.33 -3.20
C THR A 91 11.39 -2.03 -3.08
N GLY A 92 12.53 -1.95 -3.75
CA GLY A 92 13.31 -0.72 -3.84
C GLY A 92 13.57 -0.03 -2.52
N GLY A 93 13.33 1.27 -2.47
CA GLY A 93 13.55 2.09 -1.28
C GLY A 93 12.70 1.71 -0.09
N ALA A 94 11.47 1.25 -0.32
CA ALA A 94 10.60 0.79 0.77
C ALA A 94 11.16 -0.48 1.42
N ALA A 95 11.67 -1.42 0.63
CA ALA A 95 12.29 -2.63 1.14
C ALA A 95 13.56 -2.30 1.96
N LYS A 96 14.36 -1.34 1.48
CA LYS A 96 15.55 -0.88 2.20
C LYS A 96 15.17 -0.24 3.54
N ARG A 97 14.13 0.59 3.53
CA ARG A 97 13.66 1.23 4.76
C ARG A 97 13.20 0.19 5.78
N LEU A 98 12.45 -0.81 5.33
CA LEU A 98 11.98 -1.88 6.20
C LEU A 98 13.16 -2.66 6.79
N ALA A 99 14.14 -3.01 5.95
CA ALA A 99 15.33 -3.72 6.41
C ALA A 99 16.08 -2.94 7.49
N ALA A 100 16.16 -1.62 7.35
CA ALA A 100 16.82 -0.76 8.33
C ALA A 100 16.10 -0.71 9.67
N MET A 101 14.79 -0.95 9.69
CA MET A 101 13.98 -0.98 10.92
C MET A 101 14.06 -2.33 11.64
N LEU A 102 14.46 -3.38 10.93
CA LEU A 102 14.34 -4.75 11.39
C LEU A 102 15.52 -5.12 12.29
N PRO A 103 15.25 -5.61 13.52
CA PRO A 103 16.33 -6.08 14.39
C PRO A 103 17.02 -7.32 13.80
N ASP A 104 18.28 -7.52 14.15
CA ASP A 104 19.01 -8.71 13.73
C ASP A 104 18.28 -9.98 14.19
N GLY A 105 18.31 -11.01 13.36
CA GLY A 105 17.66 -12.28 13.66
C GLY A 105 16.15 -12.26 13.55
N HIS A 106 15.60 -11.26 12.90
CA HIS A 106 14.15 -11.12 12.71
C HIS A 106 13.80 -11.03 11.22
N ARG A 107 12.59 -11.42 10.92
CA ARG A 107 11.97 -11.19 9.61
C ARG A 107 10.75 -10.32 9.77
N ALA A 108 10.40 -9.58 8.74
CA ALA A 108 9.24 -8.71 8.76
C ALA A 108 8.01 -9.41 8.22
N VAL A 109 6.87 -9.13 8.83
CA VAL A 109 5.55 -9.48 8.30
C VAL A 109 4.75 -8.20 8.22
N VAL A 110 4.17 -7.91 7.06
CA VAL A 110 3.32 -6.75 6.86
C VAL A 110 1.88 -7.21 6.83
N HIS A 111 1.11 -6.72 7.79
CA HIS A 111 -0.32 -6.99 7.88
C HIS A 111 -1.07 -5.82 7.27
N LEU A 112 -2.03 -6.12 6.40
CA LEU A 112 -2.82 -5.11 5.70
C LEU A 112 -4.29 -5.45 5.76
N THR A 113 -5.10 -4.46 6.06
CA THR A 113 -6.54 -4.54 5.80
C THR A 113 -6.96 -3.29 5.03
N ILE A 114 -7.82 -3.49 4.05
CA ILE A 114 -8.37 -2.41 3.21
C ILE A 114 -9.88 -2.57 3.15
N THR A 115 -10.57 -1.45 3.17
CA THR A 115 -12.03 -1.44 3.09
C THR A 115 -12.50 -0.17 2.42
N ASP A 116 -13.71 -0.19 1.89
CA ASP A 116 -14.34 1.00 1.36
C ASP A 116 -15.83 1.01 1.70
N ASP A 117 -16.31 2.21 1.91
CA ASP A 117 -17.73 2.50 2.08
C ASP A 117 -17.92 3.90 1.51
N PHE A 118 -18.48 3.96 0.31
CA PHE A 118 -18.52 5.20 -0.46
C PHE A 118 -19.07 6.35 0.38
N PRO A 119 -18.42 7.53 0.42
CA PRO A 119 -17.33 7.93 -0.49
C PRO A 119 -15.91 7.65 0.03
N LEU A 120 -15.74 6.84 1.06
CA LEU A 120 -14.45 6.66 1.74
C LEU A 120 -13.82 5.30 1.43
N ALA A 121 -12.49 5.30 1.37
CA ALA A 121 -11.67 4.09 1.37
C ALA A 121 -10.65 4.21 2.50
N GLN A 122 -10.34 3.10 3.13
CA GLN A 122 -9.45 3.07 4.29
C GLN A 122 -8.49 1.90 4.19
N ALA A 123 -7.27 2.12 4.70
CA ALA A 123 -6.28 1.07 4.86
C ALA A 123 -5.66 1.16 6.25
N PHE A 124 -5.26 0.01 6.75
CA PHE A 124 -4.56 -0.12 8.02
C PHE A 124 -3.38 -1.07 7.82
N VAL A 125 -2.19 -0.65 8.24
CA VAL A 125 -0.95 -1.44 8.08
C VAL A 125 -0.28 -1.60 9.43
N ILE A 126 0.12 -2.83 9.74
CA ILE A 126 0.97 -3.15 10.88
C ILE A 126 2.20 -3.87 10.34
N ILE A 127 3.37 -3.40 10.73
CA ILE A 127 4.64 -4.07 10.42
C ILE A 127 5.12 -4.75 11.69
N GLU A 128 5.29 -6.06 11.61
CA GLU A 128 5.69 -6.89 12.74
C GLU A 128 7.03 -7.55 12.46
N ALA A 129 7.90 -7.58 13.47
CA ALA A 129 9.15 -8.34 13.42
C ALA A 129 8.97 -9.64 14.18
N LEU A 130 9.28 -10.75 13.53
CA LEU A 130 9.24 -12.09 14.14
C LEU A 130 10.64 -12.67 14.21
N SER A 131 10.97 -13.30 15.33
CA SER A 131 12.23 -14.00 15.47
C SER A 131 12.31 -15.15 14.47
N VAL A 132 13.48 -15.31 13.84
CA VAL A 132 13.75 -16.43 12.93
C VAL A 132 14.45 -17.61 13.63
N GLU A 133 14.66 -17.51 14.93
CA GLU A 133 15.27 -18.57 15.72
C GLU A 133 14.25 -19.60 16.21
#